data_9a89cd1034bab083b886a9d581b23582
#
_entry.id   9a89cd1034bab083b886a9d581b23582
#
_cell.length_a   1.000
_cell.length_b   1.000
_cell.length_c   1.000
_cell.angle_alpha   90.00
_cell.angle_beta   90.00
_cell.angle_gamma   90.00
#
_symmetry.space_group_name_H-M   'P 1'
#
loop_
_entity.id
_entity.type
_entity.pdbx_description
1 polymer ?
#
loop_
_entity_poly.entity_id
_entity_poly.type
_entity_poly.pdbx_seq_one_letter_code
_entity_poly.pdbx_strand_id
1 'polypeptide(L)'
;MNAANVSCQTLIDTLRRTTARHPDKLAIKQHDQCWTYQDFYQRCTRVAGGLSELGIKPGDRVAILSRNSSTFALARYAVAAMGGVLVPVNFMLNANEAAYILNHCEARLLLVGKDELSNAQQLSALCPAIEHMVWMGSEEGLATPEKMTPFADLLSGDALVATDSLDAALPAQIIYTSGTESAPKGAVLSHAAIIWQYASCLVDAEITVSDVHLHSMPLYHCAQLDAFLGPSVQVGGSNIITDDPSPENLLALLESESISTFFAPPTIWIALLNSPMFAKTDLSALRKGYYGAAIMPVEIMKKIQQSIPQIRLWNLYGQTEIAPVATILQPEDQLRKPGSAGKPVLNVESRIIDDVGNDVAVGEIGEVVHRSPQLLSEYFKDPERTAQAFDGGWFHSGDLATIDDEGYITIVDRKKDMIKTGGENVSGREVEEAIYQLPDIAEVAVIGLPHPRWIEAVTAVVVTQAGESLTEELVIDHCATILAGFKVPKKILFVDELPRNPSGKILKRDLRDTHANVFDS
;
A
#
# COMPACT_ATOMS: atom_id res chain seq x y z
N MET A 1 -4.39 -1.78 -40.12
CA MET A 1 -4.53 -1.35 -38.73
C MET A 1 -5.90 -1.77 -38.24
N ASN A 2 -5.95 -2.53 -37.17
CA ASN A 2 -7.24 -2.96 -36.58
C ASN A 2 -7.75 -1.84 -35.66
N ALA A 3 -9.04 -1.51 -35.69
CA ALA A 3 -9.63 -0.44 -34.88
C ALA A 3 -9.35 -0.64 -33.36
N ALA A 4 -9.18 -1.88 -32.91
CA ALA A 4 -8.80 -2.20 -31.55
C ALA A 4 -7.45 -1.59 -31.12
N ASN A 5 -6.51 -1.42 -32.05
CA ASN A 5 -5.19 -0.86 -31.76
C ASN A 5 -5.19 0.67 -31.58
N VAL A 6 -6.22 1.36 -32.04
CA VAL A 6 -6.34 2.83 -31.97
C VAL A 6 -6.86 3.28 -30.61
N SER A 7 -7.65 2.44 -29.94
CA SER A 7 -8.28 2.72 -28.64
C SER A 7 -7.56 2.10 -27.44
N CYS A 8 -6.48 1.32 -27.65
CA CYS A 8 -5.76 0.66 -26.58
C CYS A 8 -5.03 1.67 -25.68
N GLN A 9 -5.06 1.40 -24.38
CA GLN A 9 -4.40 2.24 -23.38
C GLN A 9 -3.75 1.37 -22.32
N THR A 10 -2.42 1.28 -22.38
CA THR A 10 -1.59 0.61 -21.38
C THR A 10 -0.85 1.62 -20.51
N LEU A 11 -0.15 1.15 -19.47
CA LEU A 11 0.62 2.03 -18.59
C LEU A 11 1.70 2.82 -19.36
N ILE A 12 2.38 2.19 -20.32
CA ILE A 12 3.38 2.89 -21.13
C ILE A 12 2.76 3.95 -22.04
N ASP A 13 1.54 3.76 -22.51
CA ASP A 13 0.81 4.75 -23.30
C ASP A 13 0.46 5.99 -22.48
N THR A 14 0.18 5.83 -21.18
CA THR A 14 -0.02 6.99 -20.29
C THR A 14 1.25 7.82 -20.21
N LEU A 15 2.42 7.19 -19.99
CA LEU A 15 3.71 7.85 -19.95
C LEU A 15 4.05 8.50 -21.32
N ARG A 16 3.86 7.80 -22.43
CA ARG A 16 4.10 8.32 -23.79
C ARG A 16 3.31 9.60 -24.06
N ARG A 17 2.01 9.64 -23.71
CA ARG A 17 1.17 10.83 -23.86
C ARG A 17 1.60 11.97 -22.96
N THR A 18 2.00 11.67 -21.73
CA THR A 18 2.53 12.68 -20.80
C THR A 18 3.84 13.24 -21.30
N THR A 19 4.73 12.41 -21.81
CA THR A 19 5.98 12.84 -22.43
C THR A 19 5.74 13.79 -23.60
N ALA A 20 4.75 13.49 -24.46
CA ALA A 20 4.42 14.38 -25.59
C ALA A 20 3.87 15.75 -25.12
N ARG A 21 3.22 15.84 -23.95
CA ARG A 21 2.70 17.09 -23.39
C ARG A 21 3.74 17.89 -22.60
N HIS A 22 4.68 17.20 -21.94
CA HIS A 22 5.60 17.79 -20.96
C HIS A 22 7.02 17.20 -21.08
N PRO A 23 7.66 17.20 -22.27
CA PRO A 23 8.92 16.48 -22.50
C PRO A 23 10.04 16.91 -21.56
N ASP A 24 10.19 18.21 -21.35
CA ASP A 24 11.32 18.81 -20.60
C ASP A 24 11.06 18.93 -19.10
N LYS A 25 9.85 18.56 -18.63
CA LYS A 25 9.52 18.64 -17.22
C LYS A 25 10.17 17.52 -16.44
N LEU A 26 10.60 17.79 -15.20
CA LEU A 26 11.10 16.79 -14.26
C LEU A 26 10.04 15.70 -14.04
N ALA A 27 10.36 14.47 -14.38
CA ALA A 27 9.52 13.30 -14.14
C ALA A 27 9.93 12.58 -12.86
N ILE A 28 11.21 12.21 -12.74
CA ILE A 28 11.75 11.42 -11.63
C ILE A 28 13.03 12.08 -11.12
N LYS A 29 13.18 12.18 -9.80
CA LYS A 29 14.43 12.57 -9.13
C LYS A 29 14.71 11.63 -7.95
N GLN A 30 15.96 11.19 -7.85
CA GLN A 30 16.51 10.50 -6.69
C GLN A 30 17.97 10.91 -6.52
N HIS A 31 18.33 11.50 -5.38
CA HIS A 31 19.65 12.07 -5.15
C HIS A 31 20.05 13.01 -6.30
N ASP A 32 21.19 12.75 -6.94
CA ASP A 32 21.69 13.53 -8.08
C ASP A 32 21.11 13.09 -9.44
N GLN A 33 20.38 11.99 -9.49
CA GLN A 33 19.71 11.53 -10.71
C GLN A 33 18.43 12.33 -10.93
N CYS A 34 18.36 13.02 -12.06
CA CYS A 34 17.21 13.80 -12.49
C CYS A 34 16.87 13.41 -13.92
N TRP A 35 15.66 12.94 -14.15
CA TRP A 35 15.15 12.59 -15.47
C TRP A 35 13.95 13.43 -15.84
N THR A 36 13.99 14.06 -17.02
CA THR A 36 12.82 14.65 -17.63
C THR A 36 11.83 13.55 -18.08
N TYR A 37 10.60 13.91 -18.43
CA TYR A 37 9.67 12.95 -19.02
C TYR A 37 10.22 12.33 -20.30
N GLN A 38 10.94 13.11 -21.12
CA GLN A 38 11.59 12.61 -22.33
C GLN A 38 12.68 11.57 -21.99
N ASP A 39 13.55 11.88 -21.03
CA ASP A 39 14.59 10.94 -20.59
C ASP A 39 14.00 9.68 -19.99
N PHE A 40 12.98 9.83 -19.14
CA PHE A 40 12.31 8.73 -18.48
C PHE A 40 11.67 7.77 -19.49
N TYR A 41 10.91 8.30 -20.45
CA TYR A 41 10.30 7.51 -21.52
C TYR A 41 11.34 6.78 -22.38
N GLN A 42 12.40 7.47 -22.80
CA GLN A 42 13.48 6.86 -23.58
C GLN A 42 14.19 5.74 -22.83
N ARG A 43 14.47 5.94 -21.55
CA ARG A 43 15.05 4.88 -20.69
C ARG A 43 14.11 3.68 -20.56
N CYS A 44 12.82 3.91 -20.34
CA CYS A 44 11.82 2.84 -20.27
C CYS A 44 11.80 1.98 -21.55
N THR A 45 11.79 2.63 -22.72
CA THR A 45 11.76 1.88 -24.01
C THR A 45 13.05 1.13 -24.29
N ARG A 46 14.21 1.65 -23.89
CA ARG A 46 15.50 0.95 -24.00
C ARG A 46 15.57 -0.25 -23.07
N VAL A 47 15.20 -0.09 -21.79
CA VAL A 47 15.16 -1.21 -20.85
C VAL A 47 14.18 -2.29 -21.33
N ALA A 48 13.04 -1.91 -21.89
CA ALA A 48 12.10 -2.86 -22.50
C ALA A 48 12.75 -3.66 -23.65
N GLY A 49 13.56 -3.00 -24.49
CA GLY A 49 14.36 -3.66 -25.52
C GLY A 49 15.37 -4.63 -24.93
N GLY A 50 16.17 -4.19 -23.95
CA GLY A 50 17.14 -5.05 -23.27
C GLY A 50 16.51 -6.27 -22.58
N LEU A 51 15.33 -6.12 -21.98
CA LEU A 51 14.56 -7.26 -21.43
C LEU A 51 14.15 -8.24 -22.55
N SER A 52 13.72 -7.74 -23.71
CA SER A 52 13.40 -8.56 -24.88
C SER A 52 14.64 -9.30 -25.41
N GLU A 53 15.80 -8.68 -25.43
CA GLU A 53 17.09 -9.28 -25.83
C GLU A 53 17.50 -10.40 -24.87
N LEU A 54 17.19 -10.29 -23.58
CA LEU A 54 17.33 -11.38 -22.60
C LEU A 54 16.29 -12.50 -22.79
N GLY A 55 15.43 -12.44 -23.80
CA GLY A 55 14.45 -13.47 -24.11
C GLY A 55 13.15 -13.41 -23.29
N ILE A 56 12.92 -12.32 -22.56
CA ILE A 56 11.66 -12.08 -21.86
C ILE A 56 10.57 -11.73 -22.87
N LYS A 57 9.40 -12.31 -22.74
CA LYS A 57 8.28 -12.20 -23.69
C LYS A 57 7.07 -11.53 -23.03
N PRO A 58 6.12 -10.99 -23.82
CA PRO A 58 4.83 -10.56 -23.29
C PRO A 58 4.16 -11.65 -22.46
N GLY A 59 3.65 -11.28 -21.28
CA GLY A 59 3.07 -12.20 -20.30
C GLY A 59 4.07 -12.85 -19.33
N ASP A 60 5.38 -12.78 -19.58
CA ASP A 60 6.37 -13.27 -18.62
C ASP A 60 6.40 -12.39 -17.37
N ARG A 61 6.64 -13.02 -16.21
CA ARG A 61 6.72 -12.31 -14.93
C ARG A 61 8.16 -11.87 -14.69
N VAL A 62 8.30 -10.56 -14.51
CA VAL A 62 9.53 -9.88 -14.11
C VAL A 62 9.37 -9.46 -12.67
N ALA A 63 10.08 -10.12 -11.77
CA ALA A 63 10.05 -9.79 -10.36
C ALA A 63 11.06 -8.67 -10.04
N ILE A 64 10.74 -7.87 -9.02
CA ILE A 64 11.62 -6.82 -8.52
C ILE A 64 11.71 -6.91 -7.00
N LEU A 65 12.92 -7.14 -6.49
CA LEU A 65 13.28 -7.19 -5.07
C LEU A 65 14.22 -6.01 -4.80
N SER A 66 13.66 -4.90 -4.36
CA SER A 66 14.40 -3.64 -4.19
C SER A 66 13.67 -2.69 -3.26
N ARG A 67 14.43 -1.86 -2.53
CA ARG A 67 13.92 -0.64 -1.92
C ARG A 67 13.49 0.37 -2.99
N ASN A 68 12.93 1.48 -2.56
CA ASN A 68 12.56 2.56 -3.48
C ASN A 68 13.76 3.05 -4.28
N SER A 69 13.57 3.19 -5.58
CA SER A 69 14.59 3.80 -6.43
C SER A 69 13.97 4.35 -7.72
N SER A 70 14.69 5.28 -8.37
CA SER A 70 14.36 5.74 -9.72
C SER A 70 14.34 4.57 -10.71
N THR A 71 15.25 3.60 -10.53
CA THR A 71 15.33 2.37 -11.32
C THR A 71 14.11 1.47 -11.10
N PHE A 72 13.52 1.46 -9.89
CA PHE A 72 12.24 0.76 -9.64
C PHE A 72 11.10 1.36 -10.50
N ALA A 73 10.98 2.69 -10.48
CA ALA A 73 9.98 3.38 -11.30
C ALA A 73 10.21 3.14 -12.79
N LEU A 74 11.47 3.13 -13.22
CA LEU A 74 11.87 2.81 -14.59
C LEU A 74 11.46 1.39 -15.00
N ALA A 75 11.78 0.40 -14.16
CA ALA A 75 11.46 -1.01 -14.39
C ALA A 75 9.95 -1.24 -14.55
N ARG A 76 9.12 -0.57 -13.73
CA ARG A 76 7.66 -0.66 -13.84
C ARG A 76 7.15 -0.35 -15.24
N TYR A 77 7.59 0.77 -15.81
CA TYR A 77 7.13 1.19 -17.14
C TYR A 77 7.83 0.42 -18.27
N ALA A 78 9.07 -0.02 -18.07
CA ALA A 78 9.78 -0.85 -19.04
C ALA A 78 9.13 -2.24 -19.18
N VAL A 79 8.80 -2.88 -18.07
CA VAL A 79 8.07 -4.17 -18.07
C VAL A 79 6.71 -4.01 -18.73
N ALA A 80 5.99 -2.93 -18.42
CA ALA A 80 4.71 -2.64 -19.07
C ALA A 80 4.86 -2.39 -20.58
N ALA A 81 5.95 -1.75 -21.04
CA ALA A 81 6.21 -1.44 -22.44
C ALA A 81 6.41 -2.69 -23.31
N MET A 82 7.01 -3.73 -22.75
CA MET A 82 7.19 -5.00 -23.44
C MET A 82 6.00 -5.96 -23.28
N GLY A 83 4.97 -5.59 -22.53
CA GLY A 83 3.83 -6.47 -22.22
C GLY A 83 4.14 -7.54 -21.18
N GLY A 84 5.20 -7.39 -20.41
CA GLY A 84 5.52 -8.23 -19.26
C GLY A 84 4.62 -7.93 -18.06
N VAL A 85 4.66 -8.81 -17.06
CA VAL A 85 3.89 -8.68 -15.82
C VAL A 85 4.85 -8.40 -14.67
N LEU A 86 4.76 -7.20 -14.06
CA LEU A 86 5.59 -6.84 -12.92
C LEU A 86 5.14 -7.60 -11.67
N VAL A 87 6.09 -8.16 -10.92
CA VAL A 87 5.86 -8.78 -9.60
C VAL A 87 6.72 -8.07 -8.56
N PRO A 88 6.21 -7.02 -7.91
CA PRO A 88 6.93 -6.37 -6.83
C PRO A 88 7.01 -7.30 -5.62
N VAL A 89 8.22 -7.56 -5.14
CA VAL A 89 8.47 -8.41 -3.97
C VAL A 89 8.84 -7.52 -2.78
N ASN A 90 8.19 -7.76 -1.66
CA ASN A 90 8.54 -7.07 -0.43
C ASN A 90 9.98 -7.42 -0.01
N PHE A 91 10.85 -6.41 0.03
CA PHE A 91 12.28 -6.56 0.31
C PHE A 91 12.58 -7.00 1.77
N MET A 92 11.61 -6.91 2.67
CA MET A 92 11.79 -7.33 4.07
C MET A 92 11.48 -8.83 4.29
N LEU A 93 11.01 -9.53 3.25
CA LEU A 93 10.84 -10.99 3.32
C LEU A 93 12.19 -11.69 3.37
N ASN A 94 12.26 -12.77 4.13
CA ASN A 94 13.42 -13.66 4.06
C ASN A 94 13.43 -14.44 2.73
N ALA A 95 14.56 -15.11 2.44
CA ALA A 95 14.75 -15.81 1.18
C ALA A 95 13.69 -16.89 0.90
N ASN A 96 13.21 -17.62 1.92
CA ASN A 96 12.20 -18.66 1.72
C ASN A 96 10.82 -18.07 1.41
N GLU A 97 10.44 -16.99 2.08
CA GLU A 97 9.19 -16.28 1.82
C GLU A 97 9.19 -15.64 0.42
N ALA A 98 10.30 -15.00 0.05
CA ALA A 98 10.47 -14.44 -1.29
C ALA A 98 10.47 -15.55 -2.36
N ALA A 99 11.13 -16.69 -2.11
CA ALA A 99 11.16 -17.84 -3.00
C ALA A 99 9.76 -18.42 -3.23
N TYR A 100 8.90 -18.46 -2.21
CA TYR A 100 7.50 -18.86 -2.40
C TYR A 100 6.83 -18.00 -3.48
N ILE A 101 6.93 -16.67 -3.38
CA ILE A 101 6.33 -15.74 -4.35
C ILE A 101 6.89 -15.96 -5.74
N LEU A 102 8.22 -16.01 -5.86
CA LEU A 102 8.92 -16.14 -7.14
C LEU A 102 8.59 -17.46 -7.86
N ASN A 103 8.53 -18.56 -7.12
CA ASN A 103 8.17 -19.85 -7.67
C ASN A 103 6.67 -19.93 -8.01
N HIS A 104 5.79 -19.40 -7.14
CA HIS A 104 4.36 -19.41 -7.38
C HIS A 104 3.99 -18.62 -8.64
N CYS A 105 4.56 -17.41 -8.82
CA CYS A 105 4.33 -16.62 -10.02
C CYS A 105 5.16 -17.08 -11.23
N GLU A 106 6.08 -18.04 -11.08
CA GLU A 106 6.98 -18.49 -12.15
C GLU A 106 7.76 -17.32 -12.76
N ALA A 107 8.39 -16.51 -11.90
CA ALA A 107 9.20 -15.39 -12.36
C ALA A 107 10.39 -15.88 -13.19
N ARG A 108 10.57 -15.33 -14.39
CA ARG A 108 11.70 -15.67 -15.28
C ARG A 108 12.91 -14.77 -15.07
N LEU A 109 12.69 -13.53 -14.61
CA LEU A 109 13.74 -12.54 -14.34
C LEU A 109 13.53 -11.92 -12.99
N LEU A 110 14.63 -11.71 -12.24
CA LEU A 110 14.65 -10.99 -10.98
C LEU A 110 15.53 -9.75 -11.10
N LEU A 111 14.93 -8.58 -10.92
CA LEU A 111 15.62 -7.30 -10.73
C LEU A 111 16.00 -7.18 -9.25
N VAL A 112 17.29 -6.96 -8.97
CA VAL A 112 17.87 -6.98 -7.61
C VAL A 112 18.38 -5.60 -7.23
N GLY A 113 17.81 -5.02 -6.17
CA GLY A 113 18.25 -3.75 -5.59
C GLY A 113 19.57 -3.87 -4.83
N LYS A 114 20.25 -2.76 -4.61
CA LYS A 114 21.61 -2.71 -4.00
C LYS A 114 21.69 -3.36 -2.61
N ASP A 115 20.63 -3.25 -1.82
CA ASP A 115 20.61 -3.74 -0.44
C ASP A 115 20.17 -5.22 -0.35
N GLU A 116 19.75 -5.83 -1.48
CA GLU A 116 19.12 -7.16 -1.50
C GLU A 116 20.06 -8.27 -2.03
N LEU A 117 21.34 -7.99 -2.19
CA LEU A 117 22.30 -8.94 -2.76
C LEU A 117 22.36 -10.26 -2.00
N SER A 118 22.43 -10.21 -0.67
CA SER A 118 22.51 -11.41 0.17
C SER A 118 21.28 -12.31 0.03
N ASN A 119 20.11 -11.70 -0.04
CA ASN A 119 18.83 -12.39 -0.24
C ASN A 119 18.78 -12.99 -1.65
N ALA A 120 19.13 -12.22 -2.69
CA ALA A 120 19.16 -12.66 -4.07
C ALA A 120 20.10 -13.84 -4.34
N GLN A 121 21.26 -13.89 -3.68
CA GLN A 121 22.20 -15.02 -3.78
C GLN A 121 21.56 -16.34 -3.29
N GLN A 122 20.78 -16.30 -2.21
CA GLN A 122 20.04 -17.47 -1.72
C GLN A 122 18.91 -17.86 -2.68
N LEU A 123 18.19 -16.87 -3.25
CA LEU A 123 17.11 -17.09 -4.19
C LEU A 123 17.56 -17.78 -5.47
N SER A 124 18.81 -17.62 -5.91
CA SER A 124 19.34 -18.30 -7.09
C SER A 124 19.30 -19.84 -7.00
N ALA A 125 19.42 -20.37 -5.77
CA ALA A 125 19.32 -21.81 -5.52
C ALA A 125 17.86 -22.27 -5.27
N LEU A 126 17.02 -21.39 -4.73
CA LEU A 126 15.65 -21.70 -4.35
C LEU A 126 14.63 -21.53 -5.49
N CYS A 127 14.98 -20.78 -6.53
CA CYS A 127 14.07 -20.39 -7.61
C CYS A 127 14.60 -20.82 -8.99
N PRO A 128 14.50 -22.10 -9.37
CA PRO A 128 15.09 -22.62 -10.60
C PRO A 128 14.45 -22.08 -11.88
N ALA A 129 13.28 -21.45 -11.81
CA ALA A 129 12.63 -20.81 -12.97
C ALA A 129 13.23 -19.45 -13.34
N ILE A 130 14.03 -18.84 -12.45
CA ILE A 130 14.71 -17.57 -12.74
C ILE A 130 15.87 -17.82 -13.68
N GLU A 131 15.75 -17.36 -14.91
CA GLU A 131 16.77 -17.49 -15.96
C GLU A 131 17.81 -16.35 -15.86
N HIS A 132 17.40 -15.16 -15.42
CA HIS A 132 18.25 -13.98 -15.36
C HIS A 132 18.08 -13.24 -14.02
N MET A 133 19.21 -12.82 -13.44
CA MET A 133 19.27 -11.85 -12.35
C MET A 133 19.95 -10.58 -12.85
N VAL A 134 19.27 -9.43 -12.66
CA VAL A 134 19.75 -8.13 -13.13
C VAL A 134 20.03 -7.22 -11.93
N TRP A 135 21.26 -6.73 -11.86
CA TRP A 135 21.75 -5.89 -10.77
C TRP A 135 21.41 -4.41 -10.99
N MET A 136 20.48 -3.89 -10.22
CA MET A 136 20.03 -2.50 -10.30
C MET A 136 21.06 -1.51 -9.72
N GLY A 137 21.91 -1.93 -8.78
CA GLY A 137 22.97 -1.08 -8.21
C GLY A 137 24.01 -0.57 -9.20
N SER A 138 24.08 -1.12 -10.43
CA SER A 138 24.92 -0.59 -11.51
C SER A 138 24.54 0.84 -11.91
N GLU A 139 23.28 1.25 -11.78
CA GLU A 139 22.82 2.63 -12.05
C GLU A 139 23.33 3.62 -10.99
N GLU A 140 23.76 3.13 -9.83
CA GLU A 140 24.40 3.90 -8.77
C GLU A 140 25.94 3.78 -8.79
N GLY A 141 26.50 3.20 -9.86
CA GLY A 141 27.94 3.02 -10.02
C GLY A 141 28.54 1.87 -9.20
N LEU A 142 27.72 1.01 -8.59
CA LEU A 142 28.20 -0.12 -7.84
C LEU A 142 28.66 -1.26 -8.75
N ALA A 143 29.73 -1.96 -8.36
CA ALA A 143 30.24 -3.12 -9.09
C ALA A 143 29.17 -4.21 -9.19
N THR A 144 29.02 -4.78 -10.38
CA THR A 144 28.05 -5.86 -10.63
C THR A 144 28.57 -7.18 -10.00
N PRO A 145 27.76 -7.84 -9.16
CA PRO A 145 28.09 -9.14 -8.60
C PRO A 145 28.27 -10.20 -9.68
N GLU A 146 29.11 -11.18 -9.39
CA GLU A 146 29.31 -12.34 -10.29
C GLU A 146 27.97 -13.03 -10.57
N LYS A 147 27.76 -13.45 -11.82
CA LYS A 147 26.54 -14.10 -12.35
C LYS A 147 25.29 -13.22 -12.44
N MET A 148 25.42 -11.90 -12.28
CA MET A 148 24.33 -10.95 -12.51
C MET A 148 24.64 -10.10 -13.75
N THR A 149 23.59 -9.70 -14.47
CA THR A 149 23.68 -8.74 -15.56
C THR A 149 23.56 -7.33 -14.99
N PRO A 150 24.45 -6.37 -15.34
CA PRO A 150 24.25 -4.98 -14.92
C PRO A 150 22.97 -4.42 -15.54
N PHE A 151 22.18 -3.66 -14.75
CA PHE A 151 20.99 -2.98 -15.28
C PHE A 151 21.34 -1.99 -16.39
N ALA A 152 22.52 -1.36 -16.31
CA ALA A 152 23.06 -0.47 -17.34
C ALA A 152 23.14 -1.13 -18.74
N ASP A 153 23.36 -2.44 -18.80
CA ASP A 153 23.39 -3.18 -20.08
C ASP A 153 22.02 -3.17 -20.77
N LEU A 154 20.92 -3.19 -20.00
CA LEU A 154 19.57 -3.10 -20.56
C LEU A 154 19.30 -1.74 -21.23
N LEU A 155 19.98 -0.68 -20.78
CA LEU A 155 19.89 0.66 -21.36
C LEU A 155 20.65 0.80 -22.68
N SER A 156 21.57 -0.13 -22.98
CA SER A 156 22.36 -0.14 -24.22
C SER A 156 21.64 -0.76 -25.40
N GLY A 157 20.55 -1.51 -25.15
CA GLY A 157 19.73 -2.16 -26.17
C GLY A 157 18.98 -1.18 -27.06
N ASP A 158 18.50 -1.67 -28.21
CA ASP A 158 17.63 -0.91 -29.08
C ASP A 158 16.30 -0.60 -28.40
N ALA A 159 15.84 0.66 -28.53
CA ALA A 159 14.57 1.03 -27.93
C ALA A 159 13.41 0.21 -28.52
N LEU A 160 12.70 -0.52 -27.66
CA LEU A 160 11.49 -1.21 -28.08
C LEU A 160 10.45 -0.15 -28.47
N VAL A 161 10.07 -0.12 -29.73
CA VAL A 161 8.90 0.66 -30.15
C VAL A 161 7.68 -0.04 -29.51
N ALA A 162 7.05 0.67 -28.58
CA ALA A 162 5.86 0.15 -27.89
C ALA A 162 4.88 -0.36 -28.97
N THR A 163 4.58 -1.65 -28.91
CA THR A 163 3.73 -2.26 -29.91
C THR A 163 2.32 -1.72 -29.73
N ASP A 164 1.76 -1.08 -30.76
CA ASP A 164 0.35 -0.62 -30.82
C ASP A 164 -0.68 -1.76 -30.64
N SER A 165 -0.23 -2.93 -30.17
CA SER A 165 -0.98 -4.18 -30.13
C SER A 165 -1.25 -4.73 -28.73
N LEU A 166 -0.77 -4.10 -27.65
CA LEU A 166 -1.02 -4.59 -26.30
C LEU A 166 -2.45 -4.26 -25.87
N ASP A 167 -3.19 -5.29 -25.46
CA ASP A 167 -4.54 -5.14 -24.92
C ASP A 167 -4.46 -4.61 -23.48
N ALA A 168 -5.26 -3.60 -23.17
CA ALA A 168 -5.36 -3.05 -21.81
C ALA A 168 -5.94 -4.05 -20.79
N ALA A 169 -6.64 -5.07 -21.22
CA ALA A 169 -7.14 -6.15 -20.38
C ALA A 169 -6.05 -7.14 -19.93
N LEU A 170 -4.86 -7.11 -20.56
CA LEU A 170 -3.75 -7.97 -20.15
C LEU A 170 -3.25 -7.62 -18.75
N PRO A 171 -2.77 -8.62 -17.99
CA PRO A 171 -2.11 -8.39 -16.71
C PRO A 171 -0.92 -7.44 -16.83
N ALA A 172 -0.87 -6.42 -15.98
CA ALA A 172 0.26 -5.50 -15.89
C ALA A 172 1.12 -5.80 -14.65
N GLN A 173 0.50 -6.30 -13.60
CA GLN A 173 1.20 -6.64 -12.35
C GLN A 173 0.47 -7.71 -11.55
N ILE A 174 1.24 -8.43 -10.72
CA ILE A 174 0.74 -9.33 -9.68
C ILE A 174 1.31 -8.85 -8.35
N ILE A 175 0.45 -8.38 -7.45
CA ILE A 175 0.87 -7.96 -6.12
C ILE A 175 0.48 -9.02 -5.11
N TYR A 176 1.49 -9.53 -4.40
CA TYR A 176 1.27 -10.52 -3.35
C TYR A 176 0.88 -9.84 -2.04
N THR A 177 -0.25 -10.27 -1.50
CA THR A 177 -0.73 -9.83 -0.19
C THR A 177 -0.52 -10.94 0.83
N SER A 178 -0.05 -10.56 2.03
CA SER A 178 0.03 -11.49 3.15
C SER A 178 -1.41 -11.85 3.58
N GLY A 179 -1.86 -13.00 3.17
CA GLY A 179 -3.07 -13.60 3.73
C GLY A 179 -2.83 -13.87 5.22
N THR A 180 -3.79 -13.54 6.07
CA THR A 180 -3.67 -13.77 7.52
C THR A 180 -3.93 -15.23 7.90
N GLU A 181 -4.32 -16.10 6.96
CA GLU A 181 -4.71 -17.49 7.21
C GLU A 181 -3.98 -18.51 6.34
N SER A 182 -3.24 -18.09 5.34
CA SER A 182 -2.59 -18.99 4.39
C SER A 182 -1.37 -18.32 3.74
N ALA A 183 -0.71 -19.05 2.86
CA ALA A 183 0.36 -18.52 2.01
C ALA A 183 -0.08 -17.24 1.26
N PRO A 184 0.86 -16.34 0.94
CA PRO A 184 0.58 -15.11 0.21
C PRO A 184 -0.18 -15.38 -1.10
N LYS A 185 -1.20 -14.56 -1.38
CA LYS A 185 -2.02 -14.63 -2.59
C LYS A 185 -1.65 -13.51 -3.56
N GLY A 186 -1.55 -13.81 -4.84
CA GLY A 186 -1.20 -12.82 -5.88
C GLY A 186 -2.45 -12.22 -6.52
N ALA A 187 -2.72 -10.94 -6.29
CA ALA A 187 -3.79 -10.21 -6.96
C ALA A 187 -3.32 -9.78 -8.36
N VAL A 188 -4.00 -10.22 -9.41
CA VAL A 188 -3.68 -9.89 -10.80
C VAL A 188 -4.41 -8.62 -11.20
N LEU A 189 -3.66 -7.58 -11.53
CA LEU A 189 -4.19 -6.29 -11.96
C LEU A 189 -3.85 -6.04 -13.43
N SER A 190 -4.87 -5.77 -14.24
CA SER A 190 -4.70 -5.41 -15.65
C SER A 190 -4.25 -3.96 -15.81
N HIS A 191 -3.70 -3.60 -16.99
CA HIS A 191 -3.44 -2.20 -17.33
C HIS A 191 -4.69 -1.34 -17.20
N ALA A 192 -5.83 -1.85 -17.67
CA ALA A 192 -7.10 -1.12 -17.61
C ALA A 192 -7.53 -0.85 -16.16
N ALA A 193 -7.50 -1.86 -15.29
CA ALA A 193 -7.89 -1.71 -13.89
C ALA A 193 -7.05 -0.63 -13.17
N ILE A 194 -5.75 -0.65 -13.37
CA ILE A 194 -4.83 0.34 -12.79
C ILE A 194 -5.11 1.74 -13.34
N ILE A 195 -5.38 1.88 -14.65
CA ILE A 195 -5.64 3.20 -15.26
C ILE A 195 -6.99 3.77 -14.82
N TRP A 196 -8.02 2.94 -14.63
CA TRP A 196 -9.28 3.37 -14.04
C TRP A 196 -9.09 3.91 -12.62
N GLN A 197 -8.27 3.23 -11.84
CA GLN A 197 -7.92 3.70 -10.50
C GLN A 197 -7.14 5.03 -10.54
N TYR A 198 -6.21 5.20 -11.52
CA TYR A 198 -5.54 6.49 -11.70
C TYR A 198 -6.54 7.62 -11.93
N ALA A 199 -7.57 7.39 -12.76
CA ALA A 199 -8.61 8.39 -13.00
C ALA A 199 -9.35 8.77 -11.70
N SER A 200 -9.67 7.79 -10.84
CA SER A 200 -10.26 8.06 -9.52
C SER A 200 -9.33 8.91 -8.64
N CYS A 201 -8.03 8.58 -8.58
CA CYS A 201 -7.06 9.37 -7.81
C CYS A 201 -6.87 10.80 -8.35
N LEU A 202 -6.84 10.98 -9.68
CA LEU A 202 -6.73 12.31 -10.27
C LEU A 202 -7.89 13.22 -9.88
N VAL A 203 -9.11 12.66 -9.80
CA VAL A 203 -10.31 13.42 -9.45
C VAL A 203 -10.46 13.57 -7.94
N ASP A 204 -10.53 12.46 -7.20
CA ASP A 204 -10.93 12.49 -5.79
C ASP A 204 -9.78 12.79 -4.82
N ALA A 205 -8.54 12.50 -5.20
CA ALA A 205 -7.35 12.92 -4.46
C ALA A 205 -6.72 14.20 -5.02
N GLU A 206 -7.35 14.84 -6.01
CA GLU A 206 -6.92 16.11 -6.62
C GLU A 206 -5.44 16.12 -7.07
N ILE A 207 -4.93 15.00 -7.60
CA ILE A 207 -3.56 14.93 -8.11
C ILE A 207 -3.46 15.70 -9.42
N THR A 208 -2.51 16.64 -9.51
CA THR A 208 -2.42 17.59 -10.63
C THR A 208 -1.02 17.65 -11.23
N VAL A 209 -0.92 18.24 -12.43
CA VAL A 209 0.34 18.46 -13.12
C VAL A 209 1.33 19.34 -12.32
N SER A 210 0.84 20.23 -11.47
CA SER A 210 1.68 21.14 -10.68
C SER A 210 2.25 20.51 -9.40
N ASP A 211 1.85 19.28 -9.07
CA ASP A 211 2.28 18.64 -7.84
C ASP A 211 3.74 18.16 -7.93
N VAL A 212 4.44 18.30 -6.81
CA VAL A 212 5.74 17.70 -6.53
C VAL A 212 5.54 16.69 -5.41
N HIS A 213 5.63 15.41 -5.76
CA HIS A 213 5.38 14.29 -4.85
C HIS A 213 6.67 13.79 -4.21
N LEU A 214 6.62 13.51 -2.90
CA LEU A 214 7.65 12.73 -2.21
C LEU A 214 7.17 11.29 -2.04
N HIS A 215 7.90 10.34 -2.64
CA HIS A 215 7.65 8.90 -2.56
C HIS A 215 8.62 8.25 -1.59
N SER A 216 8.20 8.08 -0.34
CA SER A 216 8.97 7.48 0.74
C SER A 216 8.40 6.15 1.22
N MET A 217 7.13 5.89 0.96
CA MET A 217 6.53 4.59 1.27
C MET A 217 6.91 3.57 0.21
N PRO A 218 6.93 2.26 0.55
CA PRO A 218 7.47 1.23 -0.34
C PRO A 218 6.77 1.17 -1.70
N LEU A 219 7.54 1.24 -2.79
CA LEU A 219 7.05 1.09 -4.16
C LEU A 219 6.65 -0.35 -4.51
N TYR A 220 7.05 -1.35 -3.71
CA TYR A 220 6.52 -2.70 -3.90
C TYR A 220 5.05 -2.82 -3.50
N HIS A 221 4.51 -1.82 -2.77
CA HIS A 221 3.13 -1.78 -2.35
C HIS A 221 2.29 -0.87 -3.25
N CYS A 222 1.11 -1.33 -3.64
CA CYS A 222 0.21 -0.59 -4.54
C CYS A 222 -0.17 0.81 -4.03
N ALA A 223 -0.20 1.05 -2.71
CA ALA A 223 -0.54 2.36 -2.17
C ALA A 223 0.41 3.45 -2.69
N GLN A 224 1.74 3.26 -2.60
CA GLN A 224 2.68 4.26 -3.12
C GLN A 224 2.79 4.19 -4.65
N LEU A 225 2.82 2.96 -5.20
CA LEU A 225 3.05 2.73 -6.62
C LEU A 225 1.87 3.20 -7.47
N ASP A 226 0.66 2.81 -7.09
CA ASP A 226 -0.53 2.96 -7.94
C ASP A 226 -1.47 4.08 -7.50
N ALA A 227 -1.51 4.46 -6.20
CA ALA A 227 -2.32 5.59 -5.80
C ALA A 227 -1.62 6.95 -5.94
N PHE A 228 -0.27 6.98 -5.99
CA PHE A 228 0.47 8.24 -6.05
C PHE A 228 1.45 8.32 -7.23
N LEU A 229 2.43 7.40 -7.36
CA LEU A 229 3.43 7.49 -8.44
C LEU A 229 2.78 7.40 -9.82
N GLY A 230 1.92 6.40 -10.03
CA GLY A 230 1.27 6.18 -11.32
C GLY A 230 0.41 7.36 -11.78
N PRO A 231 -0.56 7.84 -10.98
CA PRO A 231 -1.38 9.01 -11.32
C PRO A 231 -0.56 10.28 -11.54
N SER A 232 0.47 10.52 -10.71
CA SER A 232 1.39 11.65 -10.88
C SER A 232 2.10 11.61 -12.24
N VAL A 233 2.65 10.45 -12.61
CA VAL A 233 3.28 10.26 -13.94
C VAL A 233 2.26 10.45 -15.06
N GLN A 234 1.04 9.96 -14.92
CA GLN A 234 0.01 10.09 -15.96
C GLN A 234 -0.38 11.55 -16.21
N VAL A 235 -0.45 12.39 -15.16
CA VAL A 235 -0.84 13.79 -15.31
C VAL A 235 0.33 14.71 -15.62
N GLY A 236 1.55 14.28 -15.34
CA GLY A 236 2.77 15.06 -15.55
C GLY A 236 3.29 15.76 -14.29
N GLY A 237 3.04 15.22 -13.11
CA GLY A 237 3.62 15.68 -11.85
C GLY A 237 5.12 15.39 -11.75
N SER A 238 5.81 16.00 -10.79
CA SER A 238 7.21 15.71 -10.49
C SER A 238 7.31 14.73 -9.32
N ASN A 239 8.21 13.76 -9.40
CA ASN A 239 8.27 12.63 -8.46
C ASN A 239 9.67 12.53 -7.84
N ILE A 240 9.78 12.84 -6.57
CA ILE A 240 11.00 12.71 -5.78
C ILE A 240 10.92 11.39 -5.02
N ILE A 241 11.93 10.54 -5.20
CA ILE A 241 11.95 9.19 -4.62
C ILE A 241 13.04 9.12 -3.54
N THR A 242 12.71 8.49 -2.41
CA THR A 242 13.69 8.18 -1.36
C THR A 242 13.49 6.76 -0.83
N ASP A 243 14.58 6.10 -0.48
CA ASP A 243 14.63 4.81 0.22
C ASP A 243 14.82 4.96 1.73
N ASP A 244 15.01 6.20 2.22
CA ASP A 244 15.13 6.53 3.64
C ASP A 244 13.85 7.26 4.14
N PRO A 245 12.97 6.57 4.89
CA PRO A 245 11.77 7.14 5.47
C PRO A 245 12.00 7.79 6.85
N SER A 246 13.25 8.02 7.27
CA SER A 246 13.54 8.68 8.56
C SER A 246 12.95 10.09 8.61
N PRO A 247 12.41 10.53 9.76
CA PRO A 247 11.82 11.85 9.89
C PRO A 247 12.76 12.99 9.50
N GLU A 248 14.04 12.88 9.81
CA GLU A 248 15.07 13.87 9.48
C GLU A 248 15.27 14.00 7.98
N ASN A 249 15.38 12.89 7.26
CA ASN A 249 15.50 12.88 5.81
C ASN A 249 14.22 13.39 5.14
N LEU A 250 13.06 12.94 5.61
CA LEU A 250 11.79 13.38 5.05
C LEU A 250 11.60 14.89 5.21
N LEU A 251 11.88 15.46 6.38
CA LEU A 251 11.79 16.90 6.61
C LEU A 251 12.76 17.69 5.73
N ALA A 252 14.00 17.20 5.59
CA ALA A 252 14.99 17.82 4.70
C ALA A 252 14.52 17.83 3.23
N LEU A 253 13.92 16.72 2.74
CA LEU A 253 13.40 16.65 1.37
C LEU A 253 12.12 17.47 1.18
N LEU A 254 11.22 17.52 2.17
CA LEU A 254 10.00 18.34 2.13
C LEU A 254 10.35 19.80 1.90
N GLU A 255 11.42 20.31 2.54
CA GLU A 255 11.92 21.67 2.37
C GLU A 255 12.71 21.84 1.07
N SER A 256 13.80 21.07 0.89
CA SER A 256 14.76 21.29 -0.19
C SER A 256 14.19 21.08 -1.58
N GLU A 257 13.22 20.15 -1.73
CA GLU A 257 12.57 19.85 -3.01
C GLU A 257 11.23 20.60 -3.17
N SER A 258 10.88 21.46 -2.22
CA SER A 258 9.60 22.21 -2.20
C SER A 258 8.40 21.27 -2.45
N ILE A 259 8.36 20.17 -1.71
CA ILE A 259 7.32 19.13 -1.87
C ILE A 259 5.95 19.71 -1.60
N SER A 260 5.03 19.53 -2.54
CA SER A 260 3.65 19.98 -2.40
C SER A 260 2.70 18.88 -1.93
N THR A 261 3.09 17.62 -2.08
CA THR A 261 2.22 16.46 -1.94
C THR A 261 2.96 15.31 -1.24
N PHE A 262 2.40 14.84 -0.11
CA PHE A 262 3.03 13.80 0.69
C PHE A 262 2.01 12.78 1.21
N PHE A 263 2.29 11.49 0.98
CA PHE A 263 1.54 10.36 1.51
C PHE A 263 2.37 9.60 2.54
N ALA A 264 1.78 9.38 3.71
CA ALA A 264 2.35 8.52 4.74
C ALA A 264 1.26 7.95 5.68
N PRO A 265 1.47 6.79 6.32
CA PRO A 265 0.59 6.32 7.38
C PRO A 265 0.66 7.26 8.60
N PRO A 266 -0.35 7.22 9.49
CA PRO A 266 -0.38 8.06 10.69
C PRO A 266 0.88 8.02 11.54
N THR A 267 1.53 6.86 11.64
CA THR A 267 2.79 6.68 12.40
C THR A 267 3.92 7.57 11.90
N ILE A 268 4.07 7.74 10.60
CA ILE A 268 5.08 8.63 10.02
C ILE A 268 4.70 10.10 10.26
N TRP A 269 3.44 10.48 10.09
CA TRP A 269 2.97 11.83 10.41
C TRP A 269 3.25 12.20 11.88
N ILE A 270 3.02 11.27 12.82
CA ILE A 270 3.32 11.43 14.24
C ILE A 270 4.84 11.58 14.45
N ALA A 271 5.65 10.74 13.80
CA ALA A 271 7.10 10.81 13.91
C ALA A 271 7.66 12.15 13.40
N LEU A 272 7.13 12.67 12.28
CA LEU A 272 7.49 13.99 11.77
C LEU A 272 7.16 15.10 12.77
N LEU A 273 5.93 15.12 13.33
CA LEU A 273 5.50 16.10 14.32
C LEU A 273 6.35 16.10 15.62
N ASN A 274 6.89 14.93 15.98
CA ASN A 274 7.71 14.76 17.17
C ASN A 274 9.20 15.01 16.94
N SER A 275 9.63 15.14 15.67
CA SER A 275 11.03 15.45 15.35
C SER A 275 11.39 16.88 15.78
N PRO A 276 12.55 17.09 16.45
CA PRO A 276 13.03 18.42 16.82
C PRO A 276 13.33 19.30 15.60
N MET A 277 13.42 18.72 14.41
CA MET A 277 13.61 19.44 13.16
C MET A 277 12.31 20.04 12.62
N PHE A 278 11.15 19.47 12.98
CA PHE A 278 9.86 19.87 12.41
C PHE A 278 9.58 21.37 12.52
N ALA A 279 9.79 21.96 13.70
CA ALA A 279 9.57 23.39 13.93
C ALA A 279 10.57 24.31 13.20
N LYS A 280 11.65 23.77 12.64
CA LYS A 280 12.70 24.51 11.93
C LYS A 280 12.61 24.36 10.42
N THR A 281 11.82 23.41 9.93
CA THR A 281 11.67 23.06 8.51
C THR A 281 10.65 23.98 7.85
N ASP A 282 10.96 24.55 6.71
CA ASP A 282 10.01 25.30 5.88
C ASP A 282 9.08 24.33 5.13
N LEU A 283 7.86 24.20 5.61
CA LEU A 283 6.81 23.37 5.02
C LEU A 283 5.79 24.21 4.22
N SER A 284 6.13 25.44 3.84
CA SER A 284 5.21 26.36 3.13
C SER A 284 4.76 25.84 1.76
N ALA A 285 5.54 24.98 1.11
CA ALA A 285 5.17 24.34 -0.15
C ALA A 285 4.17 23.18 0.03
N LEU A 286 4.12 22.55 1.20
CA LEU A 286 3.30 21.36 1.45
C LEU A 286 1.82 21.74 1.59
N ARG A 287 1.02 21.41 0.59
CA ARG A 287 -0.40 21.74 0.49
C ARG A 287 -1.31 20.53 0.60
N LYS A 288 -0.82 19.33 0.23
CA LYS A 288 -1.60 18.10 0.19
C LYS A 288 -0.95 17.03 1.05
N GLY A 289 -1.65 16.62 2.08
CA GLY A 289 -1.27 15.51 2.95
C GLY A 289 -2.25 14.35 2.78
N TYR A 290 -1.72 13.16 2.59
CA TYR A 290 -2.53 11.96 2.47
C TYR A 290 -2.14 10.96 3.54
N TYR A 291 -3.15 10.27 4.05
CA TYR A 291 -2.93 9.16 4.96
C TYR A 291 -3.89 8.01 4.66
N GLY A 292 -3.60 6.84 5.18
CA GLY A 292 -4.40 5.64 4.98
C GLY A 292 -3.78 4.44 5.68
N ALA A 293 -4.30 3.26 5.43
CA ALA A 293 -3.92 1.99 6.06
C ALA A 293 -4.24 1.91 7.57
N ALA A 294 -4.39 3.05 8.25
CA ALA A 294 -4.82 3.18 9.64
C ALA A 294 -5.57 4.50 9.85
N ILE A 295 -6.26 4.62 10.97
CA ILE A 295 -6.96 5.84 11.34
C ILE A 295 -5.97 6.85 11.91
N MET A 296 -6.13 8.10 11.49
CA MET A 296 -5.43 9.22 12.07
C MET A 296 -6.18 9.70 13.33
N PRO A 297 -5.53 9.74 14.51
CA PRO A 297 -6.15 10.33 15.68
C PRO A 297 -6.53 11.80 15.44
N VAL A 298 -7.69 12.20 15.93
CA VAL A 298 -8.23 13.57 15.73
C VAL A 298 -7.25 14.65 16.22
N GLU A 299 -6.62 14.43 17.36
CA GLU A 299 -5.65 15.38 17.91
C GLU A 299 -4.40 15.53 17.03
N ILE A 300 -3.98 14.46 16.37
CA ILE A 300 -2.87 14.51 15.40
C ILE A 300 -3.29 15.29 14.15
N MET A 301 -4.51 15.07 13.63
CA MET A 301 -5.04 15.87 12.51
C MET A 301 -5.07 17.36 12.85
N LYS A 302 -5.59 17.73 14.02
CA LYS A 302 -5.60 19.12 14.50
C LYS A 302 -4.18 19.69 14.60
N LYS A 303 -3.24 18.92 15.16
CA LYS A 303 -1.84 19.34 15.29
C LYS A 303 -1.18 19.56 13.93
N ILE A 304 -1.42 18.69 12.95
CA ILE A 304 -0.93 18.88 11.57
C ILE A 304 -1.50 20.17 10.98
N GLN A 305 -2.81 20.39 11.05
CA GLN A 305 -3.47 21.58 10.49
C GLN A 305 -3.06 22.88 11.17
N GLN A 306 -2.80 22.85 12.48
CA GLN A 306 -2.27 24.00 13.22
C GLN A 306 -0.83 24.32 12.83
N SER A 307 -0.01 23.31 12.63
CA SER A 307 1.41 23.46 12.32
C SER A 307 1.67 23.77 10.83
N ILE A 308 0.80 23.30 9.94
CA ILE A 308 0.86 23.51 8.49
C ILE A 308 -0.52 24.05 8.04
N PRO A 309 -0.83 25.35 8.24
CA PRO A 309 -2.18 25.87 8.06
C PRO A 309 -2.74 25.75 6.63
N GLN A 310 -1.87 25.67 5.62
CA GLN A 310 -2.27 25.51 4.20
C GLN A 310 -2.52 24.07 3.79
N ILE A 311 -2.23 23.06 4.64
CA ILE A 311 -2.36 21.66 4.28
C ILE A 311 -3.85 21.25 4.22
N ARG A 312 -4.19 20.56 3.15
CA ARG A 312 -5.44 19.80 3.04
C ARG A 312 -5.12 18.32 3.23
N LEU A 313 -5.91 17.63 4.06
CA LEU A 313 -5.69 16.21 4.40
C LEU A 313 -6.76 15.34 3.74
N TRP A 314 -6.35 14.21 3.17
CA TRP A 314 -7.23 13.16 2.65
C TRP A 314 -6.96 11.85 3.38
N ASN A 315 -8.03 11.11 3.72
CA ASN A 315 -7.93 9.72 4.18
C ASN A 315 -8.30 8.79 3.03
N LEU A 316 -7.44 7.84 2.71
CA LEU A 316 -7.66 6.85 1.66
C LEU A 316 -7.85 5.46 2.28
N TYR A 317 -8.94 4.80 1.90
CA TYR A 317 -9.20 3.40 2.25
C TYR A 317 -9.31 2.56 0.98
N GLY A 318 -8.86 1.33 1.10
CA GLY A 318 -8.97 0.30 0.08
C GLY A 318 -8.00 -0.84 0.31
N GLN A 319 -7.77 -1.63 -0.72
CA GLN A 319 -6.94 -2.82 -0.67
C GLN A 319 -6.35 -3.12 -2.05
N THR A 320 -5.33 -3.99 -2.09
CA THR A 320 -4.60 -4.33 -3.32
C THR A 320 -5.54 -4.79 -4.44
N GLU A 321 -6.57 -5.52 -4.09
CA GLU A 321 -7.56 -6.09 -4.99
C GLU A 321 -8.40 -5.06 -5.75
N ILE A 322 -8.41 -3.79 -5.30
CA ILE A 322 -9.11 -2.68 -5.98
C ILE A 322 -8.13 -1.58 -6.50
N ALA A 323 -6.85 -1.88 -6.63
CA ALA A 323 -5.78 -1.19 -7.33
C ALA A 323 -5.31 0.21 -6.83
N PRO A 324 -5.28 0.66 -5.57
CA PRO A 324 -5.84 0.10 -4.34
C PRO A 324 -6.99 0.92 -3.72
N VAL A 325 -7.42 2.07 -4.29
CA VAL A 325 -8.30 3.03 -3.59
C VAL A 325 -9.77 2.75 -3.85
N ALA A 326 -10.53 2.49 -2.78
CA ALA A 326 -11.98 2.28 -2.84
C ALA A 326 -12.77 3.51 -2.39
N THR A 327 -12.35 4.15 -1.29
CA THR A 327 -13.04 5.34 -0.77
C THR A 327 -12.03 6.42 -0.35
N ILE A 328 -12.49 7.67 -0.34
CA ILE A 328 -11.70 8.81 0.13
C ILE A 328 -12.57 9.69 1.02
N LEU A 329 -12.04 10.06 2.21
CA LEU A 329 -12.56 11.13 3.03
C LEU A 329 -11.90 12.45 2.61
N GLN A 330 -12.71 13.38 2.18
CA GLN A 330 -12.27 14.69 1.67
C GLN A 330 -11.77 15.62 2.79
N PRO A 331 -10.93 16.61 2.48
CA PRO A 331 -10.36 17.52 3.49
C PRO A 331 -11.41 18.26 4.31
N GLU A 332 -12.52 18.63 3.71
CA GLU A 332 -13.62 19.38 4.34
C GLU A 332 -14.33 18.55 5.42
N ASP A 333 -14.25 17.23 5.32
CA ASP A 333 -14.97 16.29 6.18
C ASP A 333 -14.10 15.66 7.28
N GLN A 334 -12.81 15.91 7.28
CA GLN A 334 -11.86 15.27 8.21
C GLN A 334 -12.25 15.42 9.69
N LEU A 335 -12.64 16.63 10.09
CA LEU A 335 -13.07 16.91 11.46
C LEU A 335 -14.58 16.75 11.67
N ARG A 336 -15.37 16.75 10.60
CA ARG A 336 -16.82 16.53 10.65
C ARG A 336 -17.18 15.05 10.75
N LYS A 337 -16.41 14.20 10.08
CA LYS A 337 -16.59 12.74 10.03
C LYS A 337 -15.32 12.00 10.51
N PRO A 338 -14.87 12.25 11.74
CA PRO A 338 -13.64 11.66 12.24
C PRO A 338 -13.75 10.13 12.24
N GLY A 339 -12.68 9.46 11.81
CA GLY A 339 -12.62 8.00 11.73
C GLY A 339 -13.32 7.38 10.51
N SER A 340 -14.04 8.18 9.71
CA SER A 340 -14.62 7.67 8.46
C SER A 340 -13.56 7.38 7.41
N ALA A 341 -13.81 6.36 6.60
CA ALA A 341 -13.06 6.05 5.38
C ALA A 341 -13.52 6.91 4.18
N GLY A 342 -14.55 7.75 4.36
CA GLY A 342 -15.10 8.61 3.31
C GLY A 342 -16.18 7.95 2.47
N LYS A 343 -16.25 8.39 1.22
CA LYS A 343 -17.22 7.91 0.22
C LYS A 343 -16.49 7.19 -0.92
N PRO A 344 -17.20 6.31 -1.67
CA PRO A 344 -16.63 5.66 -2.85
C PRO A 344 -16.06 6.68 -3.83
N VAL A 345 -14.87 6.37 -4.39
CA VAL A 345 -14.24 7.20 -5.43
C VAL A 345 -14.94 7.05 -6.77
N LEU A 346 -14.65 7.93 -7.73
CA LEU A 346 -15.32 8.12 -9.01
C LEU A 346 -15.73 6.82 -9.72
N ASN A 347 -14.87 5.80 -9.73
CA ASN A 347 -15.12 4.57 -10.47
C ASN A 347 -15.48 3.37 -9.57
N VAL A 348 -15.94 3.61 -8.35
CA VAL A 348 -16.28 2.56 -7.37
C VAL A 348 -17.71 2.71 -6.89
N GLU A 349 -18.46 1.61 -6.94
CA GLU A 349 -19.71 1.44 -6.20
C GLU A 349 -19.40 0.61 -4.95
N SER A 350 -19.96 1.02 -3.79
CA SER A 350 -19.82 0.27 -2.54
C SER A 350 -21.17 0.09 -1.87
N ARG A 351 -21.38 -1.08 -1.29
CA ARG A 351 -22.54 -1.41 -0.45
C ARG A 351 -22.05 -2.01 0.86
N ILE A 352 -22.87 -1.88 1.89
CA ILE A 352 -22.68 -2.59 3.16
C ILE A 352 -23.77 -3.64 3.22
N ILE A 353 -23.41 -4.92 3.30
CA ILE A 353 -24.34 -6.05 3.18
C ILE A 353 -24.27 -6.97 4.40
N ASP A 354 -25.39 -7.61 4.69
CA ASP A 354 -25.48 -8.72 5.66
C ASP A 354 -24.90 -10.04 5.08
N ASP A 355 -24.92 -11.10 5.89
CA ASP A 355 -24.40 -12.41 5.48
C ASP A 355 -25.23 -13.11 4.39
N VAL A 356 -26.43 -12.60 4.04
CA VAL A 356 -27.27 -13.11 2.96
C VAL A 356 -27.31 -12.20 1.74
N GLY A 357 -26.50 -11.11 1.74
CA GLY A 357 -26.30 -10.22 0.60
C GLY A 357 -27.28 -9.05 0.47
N ASN A 358 -28.11 -8.78 1.48
CA ASN A 358 -28.98 -7.61 1.52
C ASN A 358 -28.26 -6.39 2.09
N ASP A 359 -28.66 -5.19 1.64
CA ASP A 359 -28.19 -3.96 2.27
C ASP A 359 -28.62 -3.89 3.73
N VAL A 360 -27.70 -3.53 4.61
CA VAL A 360 -28.00 -3.27 6.02
C VAL A 360 -28.63 -1.88 6.20
N ALA A 361 -29.33 -1.67 7.30
CA ALA A 361 -29.84 -0.35 7.63
C ALA A 361 -28.70 0.63 7.98
N VAL A 362 -28.97 1.94 7.87
CA VAL A 362 -28.04 3.00 8.24
C VAL A 362 -27.57 2.81 9.68
N GLY A 363 -26.26 2.76 9.87
CA GLY A 363 -25.60 2.54 11.16
C GLY A 363 -25.43 1.08 11.58
N GLU A 364 -26.04 0.13 10.88
CA GLU A 364 -25.82 -1.30 11.12
C GLU A 364 -24.49 -1.77 10.51
N ILE A 365 -23.89 -2.78 11.14
CA ILE A 365 -22.63 -3.37 10.69
C ILE A 365 -22.90 -4.43 9.64
N GLY A 366 -22.20 -4.36 8.51
CA GLY A 366 -22.17 -5.38 7.48
C GLY A 366 -20.82 -5.42 6.77
N GLU A 367 -20.66 -6.36 5.84
CA GLU A 367 -19.46 -6.42 5.01
C GLU A 367 -19.51 -5.36 3.90
N VAL A 368 -18.42 -4.60 3.73
CA VAL A 368 -18.32 -3.69 2.59
C VAL A 368 -17.93 -4.46 1.34
N VAL A 369 -18.75 -4.34 0.30
CA VAL A 369 -18.53 -4.95 -1.01
C VAL A 369 -18.43 -3.90 -2.10
N HIS A 370 -17.69 -4.21 -3.16
CA HIS A 370 -17.38 -3.25 -4.21
C HIS A 370 -17.74 -3.77 -5.60
N ARG A 371 -18.13 -2.84 -6.51
CA ARG A 371 -18.11 -3.01 -7.95
C ARG A 371 -17.27 -1.91 -8.57
N SER A 372 -16.36 -2.27 -9.47
CA SER A 372 -15.47 -1.28 -10.08
C SER A 372 -14.71 -1.88 -11.26
N PRO A 373 -14.41 -1.10 -12.31
CA PRO A 373 -13.45 -1.50 -13.33
C PRO A 373 -12.00 -1.55 -12.83
N GLN A 374 -11.73 -1.07 -11.60
CA GLN A 374 -10.41 -1.09 -10.94
C GLN A 374 -10.10 -2.42 -10.26
N LEU A 375 -11.05 -3.35 -10.16
CA LEU A 375 -10.86 -4.62 -9.45
C LEU A 375 -9.86 -5.53 -10.16
N LEU A 376 -9.22 -6.38 -9.35
CA LEU A 376 -8.39 -7.48 -9.84
C LEU A 376 -9.20 -8.35 -10.83
N SER A 377 -8.50 -8.96 -11.79
CA SER A 377 -9.12 -9.94 -12.67
C SER A 377 -9.29 -11.30 -11.99
N GLU A 378 -8.32 -11.68 -11.18
CA GLU A 378 -8.29 -12.96 -10.47
C GLU A 378 -7.22 -12.96 -9.36
N TYR A 379 -7.31 -13.92 -8.45
CA TYR A 379 -6.15 -14.36 -7.68
C TYR A 379 -5.35 -15.37 -8.52
N PHE A 380 -4.08 -15.10 -8.72
CA PHE A 380 -3.21 -15.87 -9.60
C PHE A 380 -3.17 -17.36 -9.21
N LYS A 381 -3.54 -18.24 -10.14
CA LYS A 381 -3.66 -19.71 -9.94
C LYS A 381 -4.59 -20.14 -8.79
N ASP A 382 -5.56 -19.31 -8.41
CA ASP A 382 -6.52 -19.62 -7.35
C ASP A 382 -7.96 -19.30 -7.78
N PRO A 383 -8.54 -20.12 -8.67
CA PRO A 383 -9.89 -19.89 -9.20
C PRO A 383 -10.99 -20.03 -8.12
N GLU A 384 -10.78 -20.87 -7.10
CA GLU A 384 -11.76 -21.06 -6.03
C GLU A 384 -11.87 -19.79 -5.17
N ARG A 385 -10.72 -19.22 -4.76
CA ARG A 385 -10.68 -17.97 -4.02
C ARG A 385 -11.18 -16.81 -4.87
N THR A 386 -10.88 -16.81 -6.16
CA THR A 386 -11.41 -15.81 -7.09
C THR A 386 -12.93 -15.85 -7.12
N ALA A 387 -13.52 -17.04 -7.27
CA ALA A 387 -14.97 -17.20 -7.27
C ALA A 387 -15.61 -16.76 -5.94
N GLN A 388 -15.00 -17.11 -4.80
CA GLN A 388 -15.47 -16.67 -3.48
C GLN A 388 -15.41 -15.15 -3.31
N ALA A 389 -14.33 -14.52 -3.80
CA ALA A 389 -14.16 -13.07 -3.70
C ALA A 389 -15.18 -12.27 -4.53
N PHE A 390 -15.77 -12.88 -5.56
CA PHE A 390 -16.77 -12.27 -6.45
C PHE A 390 -18.17 -12.85 -6.29
N ASP A 391 -18.45 -13.47 -5.15
CA ASP A 391 -19.77 -14.06 -4.89
C ASP A 391 -20.90 -13.00 -5.04
N GLY A 392 -22.05 -13.43 -5.54
CA GLY A 392 -23.19 -12.53 -5.77
C GLY A 392 -22.91 -11.38 -6.78
N GLY A 393 -21.79 -11.41 -7.52
CA GLY A 393 -21.39 -10.38 -8.49
C GLY A 393 -20.87 -9.08 -7.87
N TRP A 394 -20.41 -9.14 -6.62
CA TRP A 394 -19.72 -8.09 -5.90
C TRP A 394 -18.38 -8.60 -5.39
N PHE A 395 -17.40 -7.74 -5.35
CA PHE A 395 -16.14 -8.07 -4.72
C PHE A 395 -16.26 -7.93 -3.20
N HIS A 396 -16.02 -9.01 -2.47
CA HIS A 396 -16.05 -9.09 -1.02
C HIS A 396 -14.73 -8.64 -0.42
N SER A 397 -14.74 -7.49 0.27
CA SER A 397 -13.51 -6.92 0.84
C SER A 397 -13.00 -7.69 2.06
N GLY A 398 -13.88 -8.38 2.77
CA GLY A 398 -13.61 -8.97 4.08
C GLY A 398 -13.49 -7.93 5.20
N ASP A 399 -13.83 -6.66 4.95
CA ASP A 399 -13.88 -5.60 5.94
C ASP A 399 -15.33 -5.36 6.37
N LEU A 400 -15.57 -5.21 7.68
CA LEU A 400 -16.84 -4.82 8.24
C LEU A 400 -16.90 -3.31 8.39
N ALA A 401 -18.04 -2.73 8.04
CA ALA A 401 -18.25 -1.30 8.05
C ALA A 401 -19.68 -0.94 8.41
N THR A 402 -19.89 0.33 8.73
CA THR A 402 -21.20 0.98 8.78
C THR A 402 -21.28 2.07 7.71
N ILE A 403 -22.48 2.43 7.31
CA ILE A 403 -22.74 3.60 6.45
C ILE A 403 -23.69 4.54 7.19
N ASP A 404 -23.43 5.85 7.12
CA ASP A 404 -24.32 6.85 7.70
C ASP A 404 -25.34 7.36 6.68
N ASP A 405 -26.26 8.21 7.12
CA ASP A 405 -27.33 8.81 6.29
C ASP A 405 -26.83 9.75 5.20
N GLU A 406 -25.60 10.22 5.30
CA GLU A 406 -24.91 11.01 4.28
C GLU A 406 -24.08 10.15 3.30
N GLY A 407 -23.99 8.82 3.52
CA GLY A 407 -23.25 7.88 2.68
C GLY A 407 -21.77 7.75 3.04
N TYR A 408 -21.33 8.21 4.21
CA TYR A 408 -19.96 8.00 4.69
C TYR A 408 -19.80 6.61 5.27
N ILE A 409 -18.77 5.91 4.81
CA ILE A 409 -18.42 4.57 5.26
C ILE A 409 -17.41 4.69 6.41
N THR A 410 -17.66 3.96 7.49
CA THR A 410 -16.73 3.83 8.61
C THR A 410 -16.35 2.37 8.75
N ILE A 411 -15.07 2.06 8.58
CA ILE A 411 -14.55 0.69 8.75
C ILE A 411 -14.54 0.35 10.23
N VAL A 412 -15.20 -0.72 10.60
CA VAL A 412 -15.31 -1.18 11.99
C VAL A 412 -14.18 -2.14 12.34
N ASP A 413 -14.00 -3.19 11.54
CA ASP A 413 -12.92 -4.18 11.72
C ASP A 413 -12.80 -5.08 10.47
N ARG A 414 -11.86 -6.03 10.50
CA ARG A 414 -11.84 -7.16 9.58
C ARG A 414 -12.87 -8.22 10.02
N LYS A 415 -13.63 -8.79 9.09
CA LYS A 415 -14.64 -9.84 9.37
C LYS A 415 -14.05 -11.00 10.19
N LYS A 416 -12.78 -11.35 9.92
CA LYS A 416 -12.03 -12.40 10.60
C LYS A 416 -11.35 -11.99 11.91
N ASP A 417 -11.17 -10.68 12.15
CA ASP A 417 -10.54 -10.13 13.36
C ASP A 417 -11.58 -9.74 14.41
N MET A 418 -12.86 -9.81 14.06
CA MET A 418 -13.98 -9.60 15.00
C MET A 418 -13.92 -10.65 16.12
N ILE A 419 -13.87 -10.19 17.35
CA ILE A 419 -13.76 -11.01 18.55
C ILE A 419 -15.14 -11.54 18.93
N LYS A 420 -15.29 -12.86 19.01
CA LYS A 420 -16.55 -13.52 19.38
C LYS A 420 -16.56 -13.87 20.87
N THR A 421 -17.03 -12.95 21.70
CA THR A 421 -16.98 -13.08 23.14
C THR A 421 -18.38 -13.25 23.75
N GLY A 422 -18.65 -14.42 24.37
CA GLY A 422 -19.90 -14.65 25.07
C GLY A 422 -21.17 -14.57 24.23
N GLY A 423 -21.06 -14.78 22.91
CA GLY A 423 -22.18 -14.67 21.96
C GLY A 423 -22.31 -13.28 21.31
N GLU A 424 -21.50 -12.32 21.73
CA GLU A 424 -21.46 -10.96 21.20
C GLU A 424 -20.23 -10.77 20.31
N ASN A 425 -20.35 -9.89 19.30
CA ASN A 425 -19.24 -9.47 18.44
C ASN A 425 -18.61 -8.19 18.98
N VAL A 426 -17.30 -8.20 19.18
CA VAL A 426 -16.53 -7.04 19.65
C VAL A 426 -15.51 -6.66 18.60
N SER A 427 -15.56 -5.40 18.16
CA SER A 427 -14.49 -4.81 17.34
C SER A 427 -13.26 -4.57 18.19
N GLY A 428 -12.14 -5.18 17.82
CA GLY A 428 -10.85 -4.89 18.45
C GLY A 428 -10.50 -3.41 18.37
N ARG A 429 -10.83 -2.77 17.26
CA ARG A 429 -10.61 -1.37 17.00
C ARG A 429 -11.36 -0.44 17.97
N GLU A 430 -12.62 -0.70 18.27
CA GLU A 430 -13.40 0.10 19.23
C GLU A 430 -12.73 0.10 20.61
N VAL A 431 -12.18 -1.04 20.99
CA VAL A 431 -11.45 -1.20 22.25
C VAL A 431 -10.09 -0.50 22.20
N GLU A 432 -9.37 -0.58 21.07
CA GLU A 432 -8.12 0.14 20.82
C GLU A 432 -8.33 1.65 20.95
N GLU A 433 -9.38 2.20 20.34
CA GLU A 433 -9.72 3.63 20.41
C GLU A 433 -10.02 4.10 21.85
N ALA A 434 -10.66 3.26 22.66
CA ALA A 434 -10.86 3.55 24.08
C ALA A 434 -9.55 3.58 24.85
N ILE A 435 -8.66 2.62 24.62
CA ILE A 435 -7.35 2.54 25.28
C ILE A 435 -6.43 3.70 24.87
N TYR A 436 -6.46 4.12 23.61
CA TYR A 436 -5.66 5.26 23.11
C TYR A 436 -6.02 6.62 23.76
N GLN A 437 -7.14 6.71 24.50
CA GLN A 437 -7.45 7.93 25.27
C GLN A 437 -6.56 8.10 26.50
N LEU A 438 -5.85 7.05 26.91
CA LEU A 438 -4.84 7.14 27.97
C LEU A 438 -3.55 7.76 27.41
N PRO A 439 -3.02 8.84 28.04
CA PRO A 439 -1.87 9.57 27.50
C PRO A 439 -0.57 8.75 27.47
N ASP A 440 -0.48 7.73 28.32
CA ASP A 440 0.73 6.92 28.51
C ASP A 440 0.81 5.73 27.54
N ILE A 441 -0.16 5.59 26.62
CA ILE A 441 -0.18 4.57 25.58
C ILE A 441 0.60 5.06 24.37
N ALA A 442 1.61 4.29 23.97
CA ALA A 442 2.33 4.50 22.71
C ALA A 442 1.62 3.74 21.57
N GLU A 443 1.33 2.44 21.79
CA GLU A 443 0.67 1.59 20.82
C GLU A 443 -0.24 0.57 21.51
N VAL A 444 -1.30 0.15 20.82
CA VAL A 444 -2.18 -0.94 21.28
C VAL A 444 -2.70 -1.77 20.12
N ALA A 445 -2.82 -3.06 20.35
CA ALA A 445 -3.53 -4.00 19.48
C ALA A 445 -4.48 -4.85 20.32
N VAL A 446 -5.73 -4.95 19.91
CA VAL A 446 -6.74 -5.77 20.59
C VAL A 446 -7.03 -7.01 19.76
N ILE A 447 -6.98 -8.16 20.42
CA ILE A 447 -7.18 -9.48 19.83
C ILE A 447 -8.15 -10.33 20.66
N GLY A 448 -8.81 -11.28 20.02
CA GLY A 448 -9.50 -12.36 20.71
C GLY A 448 -8.54 -13.50 20.99
N LEU A 449 -8.47 -13.95 22.25
CA LEU A 449 -7.72 -15.14 22.63
C LEU A 449 -8.68 -16.23 23.10
N PRO A 450 -8.41 -17.53 22.84
CA PRO A 450 -9.25 -18.63 23.29
C PRO A 450 -9.53 -18.55 24.78
N HIS A 451 -10.80 -18.73 25.17
CA HIS A 451 -11.20 -18.66 26.58
C HIS A 451 -12.29 -19.69 26.90
N PRO A 452 -12.15 -20.50 27.99
CA PRO A 452 -13.05 -21.58 28.29
C PRO A 452 -14.52 -21.16 28.51
N ARG A 453 -14.74 -19.91 28.98
CA ARG A 453 -16.09 -19.39 29.31
C ARG A 453 -16.71 -18.57 28.19
N TRP A 454 -15.91 -17.78 27.43
CA TRP A 454 -16.43 -16.79 26.49
C TRP A 454 -16.18 -17.12 25.03
N ILE A 455 -15.62 -18.30 24.71
CA ILE A 455 -15.09 -18.67 23.41
C ILE A 455 -13.80 -17.90 23.12
N GLU A 456 -13.88 -16.55 23.05
CA GLU A 456 -12.75 -15.64 22.98
C GLU A 456 -12.85 -14.58 24.08
N ALA A 457 -11.73 -14.25 24.70
CA ALA A 457 -11.60 -13.12 25.60
C ALA A 457 -10.98 -11.93 24.88
N VAL A 458 -11.61 -10.76 25.02
CA VAL A 458 -11.03 -9.49 24.56
C VAL A 458 -9.73 -9.25 25.31
N THR A 459 -8.60 -9.20 24.60
CA THR A 459 -7.26 -9.04 25.17
C THR A 459 -6.55 -7.89 24.48
N ALA A 460 -6.03 -6.93 25.24
CA ALA A 460 -5.25 -5.84 24.71
C ALA A 460 -3.75 -6.11 24.89
N VAL A 461 -2.97 -5.92 23.84
CA VAL A 461 -1.51 -5.93 23.83
C VAL A 461 -1.03 -4.50 23.69
N VAL A 462 -0.30 -4.00 24.67
CA VAL A 462 -0.05 -2.55 24.88
C VAL A 462 1.45 -2.29 24.92
N VAL A 463 1.88 -1.24 24.22
CA VAL A 463 3.18 -0.60 24.36
C VAL A 463 2.98 0.73 25.06
N THR A 464 3.68 0.94 26.17
CA THR A 464 3.62 2.21 26.92
C THR A 464 4.64 3.22 26.38
N GLN A 465 4.42 4.50 26.65
CA GLN A 465 5.42 5.53 26.36
C GLN A 465 6.66 5.34 27.27
N ALA A 466 7.82 5.74 26.76
CA ALA A 466 9.09 5.53 27.46
C ALA A 466 9.10 6.21 28.86
N GLY A 467 9.32 5.41 29.88
CA GLY A 467 9.41 5.88 31.28
C GLY A 467 8.09 5.84 32.06
N GLU A 468 6.98 5.49 31.41
CA GLU A 468 5.67 5.38 32.07
C GLU A 468 5.37 3.94 32.50
N SER A 469 4.65 3.79 33.61
CA SER A 469 4.20 2.50 34.12
C SER A 469 2.69 2.50 34.31
N LEU A 470 2.01 1.81 33.40
CA LEU A 470 0.57 1.53 33.51
C LEU A 470 0.36 0.16 34.16
N THR A 471 -0.71 0.03 34.94
CA THR A 471 -1.14 -1.28 35.44
C THR A 471 -2.29 -1.81 34.60
N GLU A 472 -2.45 -3.13 34.60
CA GLU A 472 -3.57 -3.80 33.94
C GLU A 472 -4.91 -3.27 34.44
N GLU A 473 -5.06 -3.12 35.77
CA GLU A 473 -6.28 -2.62 36.39
C GLU A 473 -6.66 -1.22 35.92
N LEU A 474 -5.68 -0.32 35.81
CA LEU A 474 -5.92 1.06 35.38
C LEU A 474 -6.48 1.11 33.95
N VAL A 475 -5.93 0.31 33.04
CA VAL A 475 -6.41 0.25 31.63
C VAL A 475 -7.81 -0.37 31.57
N ILE A 476 -8.06 -1.46 32.32
CA ILE A 476 -9.37 -2.12 32.38
C ILE A 476 -10.42 -1.17 32.97
N ASP A 477 -10.12 -0.50 34.09
CA ASP A 477 -11.02 0.44 34.73
C ASP A 477 -11.35 1.63 33.83
N HIS A 478 -10.36 2.16 33.11
CA HIS A 478 -10.58 3.21 32.09
C HIS A 478 -11.56 2.71 31.01
N CYS A 479 -11.32 1.55 30.42
CA CYS A 479 -12.20 0.96 29.42
C CYS A 479 -13.61 0.74 29.95
N ALA A 480 -13.77 0.34 31.22
CA ALA A 480 -15.07 0.12 31.83
C ALA A 480 -15.91 1.40 32.00
N THR A 481 -15.28 2.57 31.98
CA THR A 481 -16.01 3.85 32.01
C THR A 481 -16.59 4.26 30.66
N ILE A 482 -16.07 3.67 29.56
CA ILE A 482 -16.37 4.10 28.17
C ILE A 482 -17.13 3.00 27.43
N LEU A 483 -16.77 1.73 27.65
CA LEU A 483 -17.24 0.58 26.87
C LEU A 483 -18.31 -0.21 27.64
N ALA A 484 -19.19 -0.87 26.87
CA ALA A 484 -20.09 -1.86 27.44
C ALA A 484 -19.28 -3.03 28.06
N GLY A 485 -19.78 -3.62 29.15
CA GLY A 485 -19.03 -4.59 29.96
C GLY A 485 -18.48 -5.81 29.21
N PHE A 486 -19.15 -6.26 28.13
CA PHE A 486 -18.66 -7.37 27.32
C PHE A 486 -17.49 -6.99 26.40
N LYS A 487 -17.32 -5.69 26.08
CA LYS A 487 -16.23 -5.13 25.28
C LYS A 487 -14.98 -4.85 26.11
N VAL A 488 -15.12 -4.72 27.43
CA VAL A 488 -13.98 -4.43 28.32
C VAL A 488 -12.97 -5.55 28.27
N PRO A 489 -11.67 -5.25 28.04
CA PRO A 489 -10.62 -6.27 28.02
C PRO A 489 -10.61 -7.14 29.27
N LYS A 490 -10.38 -8.41 29.10
CA LYS A 490 -10.24 -9.38 30.21
C LYS A 490 -8.79 -9.56 30.63
N LYS A 491 -7.86 -9.10 29.77
CA LYS A 491 -6.42 -9.14 30.01
C LYS A 491 -5.74 -8.00 29.28
N ILE A 492 -4.73 -7.41 29.92
CA ILE A 492 -3.79 -6.47 29.29
C ILE A 492 -2.41 -7.11 29.33
N LEU A 493 -1.75 -7.15 28.18
CA LEU A 493 -0.38 -7.64 28.01
C LEU A 493 0.51 -6.48 27.65
N PHE A 494 1.51 -6.20 28.46
CA PHE A 494 2.49 -5.17 28.16
C PHE A 494 3.67 -5.77 27.42
N VAL A 495 4.07 -5.14 26.32
CA VAL A 495 5.18 -5.57 25.44
C VAL A 495 6.05 -4.37 25.08
N ASP A 496 7.28 -4.63 24.68
CA ASP A 496 8.21 -3.57 24.25
C ASP A 496 7.87 -3.03 22.86
N GLU A 497 7.35 -3.89 21.95
CA GLU A 497 6.96 -3.54 20.59
C GLU A 497 5.84 -4.45 20.07
N LEU A 498 5.05 -3.95 19.11
CA LEU A 498 4.04 -4.75 18.40
C LEU A 498 4.63 -5.30 17.08
N PRO A 499 4.39 -6.59 16.75
CA PRO A 499 4.83 -7.16 15.48
C PRO A 499 4.12 -6.46 14.32
N ARG A 500 4.91 -6.05 13.33
CA ARG A 500 4.40 -5.34 12.15
C ARG A 500 4.88 -5.99 10.87
N ASN A 501 4.05 -5.92 9.86
CA ASN A 501 4.51 -6.16 8.52
C ASN A 501 5.29 -4.93 7.98
N PRO A 502 5.99 -5.08 6.87
CA PRO A 502 6.81 -4.01 6.28
C PRO A 502 6.04 -2.75 5.84
N SER A 503 4.72 -2.85 5.64
CA SER A 503 3.87 -1.68 5.39
C SER A 503 3.43 -0.96 6.67
N GLY A 504 3.95 -1.40 7.84
CA GLY A 504 3.63 -0.82 9.15
C GLY A 504 2.36 -1.37 9.80
N LYS A 505 1.68 -2.34 9.17
CA LYS A 505 0.45 -2.94 9.70
C LYS A 505 0.78 -3.94 10.81
N ILE A 506 0.09 -3.83 11.95
CA ILE A 506 0.21 -4.77 13.08
C ILE A 506 -0.24 -6.17 12.65
N LEU A 507 0.58 -7.17 12.99
CA LEU A 507 0.32 -8.59 12.71
C LEU A 507 -0.45 -9.23 13.88
N LYS A 508 -1.77 -8.98 13.95
CA LYS A 508 -2.64 -9.53 15.01
C LYS A 508 -2.60 -11.06 15.09
N ARG A 509 -2.31 -11.74 13.98
CA ARG A 509 -2.13 -13.20 13.96
C ARG A 509 -0.95 -13.62 14.83
N ASP A 510 0.20 -13.00 14.64
CA ASP A 510 1.42 -13.34 15.38
C ASP A 510 1.23 -13.10 16.88
N LEU A 511 0.47 -12.04 17.23
CA LEU A 511 0.06 -11.79 18.62
C LEU A 511 -0.85 -12.91 19.16
N ARG A 512 -1.83 -13.39 18.37
CA ARG A 512 -2.69 -14.52 18.79
C ARG A 512 -1.87 -15.79 18.98
N ASP A 513 -0.97 -16.10 18.05
CA ASP A 513 -0.13 -17.29 18.11
C ASP A 513 0.82 -17.24 19.32
N THR A 514 1.43 -16.08 19.59
CA THR A 514 2.34 -15.88 20.71
C THR A 514 1.64 -16.00 22.07
N HIS A 515 0.42 -15.52 22.18
CA HIS A 515 -0.32 -15.41 23.44
C HIS A 515 -1.47 -16.41 23.57
N ALA A 516 -1.54 -17.43 22.71
CA ALA A 516 -2.67 -18.39 22.64
C ALA A 516 -3.04 -19.03 23.99
N ASN A 517 -2.07 -19.26 24.85
CA ASN A 517 -2.22 -20.00 26.11
C ASN A 517 -2.40 -19.10 27.36
N VAL A 518 -2.66 -17.79 27.17
CA VAL A 518 -2.77 -16.83 28.30
C VAL A 518 -3.89 -17.19 29.28
N PHE A 519 -4.94 -17.85 28.81
CA PHE A 519 -6.09 -18.28 29.63
C PHE A 519 -6.15 -19.79 29.91
N ASP A 520 -5.10 -20.53 29.61
CA ASP A 520 -5.03 -21.99 29.83
C ASP A 520 -4.66 -22.38 31.27
N SER A 521 -4.49 -21.42 32.20
CA SER A 521 -4.10 -21.63 33.60
C SER A 521 -5.25 -21.50 34.58
#